data_57113da91cd883b2546fb7202c135015
#
_entry.id   57113da91cd883b2546fb7202c135015
#
_cell.length_a   1.000
_cell.length_b   1.000
_cell.length_c   1.000
_cell.angle_alpha   90.00
_cell.angle_beta   90.00
_cell.angle_gamma   90.00
#
_symmetry.space_group_name_H-M   'P 1'
#
loop_
_entity.id
_entity.type
_entity.pdbx_description
1 polymer ?
#
loop_
_entity_poly.entity_id
_entity_poly.type
_entity_poly.pdbx_seq_one_letter_code
_entity_poly.pdbx_strand_id
1 'polypeptide(L)'
;MTSSAHAQVVQRQFGEQASAYLSSAVHAQGAEFALLQAEVAGCDEARVLDLGCGAGHVSFHVAPAVGEVVAYDLSQQMLDVVSAAAADRGLSNVRTVNGAAERLPFGEGEFDFVFSRYSAHHWSDLGLALREVRRVLRPGGVAAFIDVMSPGSPLLDTYLQSVEVLRDTSHVRNYSAGEWLHQVSDAGLFPRSHARQRLHLEFGSWVERMRTPEVMQLAIRELQKAMGAEVRQYFEIAEDGSFSTDVLVLWAER
;
A
#
# COMPACT_ATOMS: atom_id res chain seq x y z
N MET A 1 -21.33 -4.43 -13.08
CA MET A 1 -20.55 -3.32 -13.66
C MET A 1 -19.24 -3.90 -14.14
N THR A 2 -18.80 -3.63 -15.35
CA THR A 2 -17.51 -4.11 -15.85
C THR A 2 -16.39 -3.40 -15.09
N SER A 3 -15.46 -4.18 -14.51
CA SER A 3 -14.21 -3.67 -13.94
C SER A 3 -13.47 -2.81 -14.96
N SER A 4 -12.82 -1.72 -14.55
CA SER A 4 -11.99 -0.92 -15.46
C SER A 4 -10.86 -1.77 -16.04
N ALA A 5 -10.34 -1.40 -17.21
CA ALA A 5 -9.23 -2.13 -17.83
C ALA A 5 -8.01 -2.18 -16.89
N HIS A 6 -7.73 -1.09 -16.14
CA HIS A 6 -6.65 -1.04 -15.16
C HIS A 6 -6.90 -1.99 -13.98
N ALA A 7 -8.11 -2.02 -13.43
CA ALA A 7 -8.46 -2.95 -12.35
C ALA A 7 -8.25 -4.42 -12.74
N GLN A 8 -8.46 -4.77 -14.01
CA GLN A 8 -8.15 -6.12 -14.52
C GLN A 8 -6.63 -6.40 -14.55
N VAL A 9 -5.81 -5.38 -14.86
CA VAL A 9 -4.34 -5.51 -14.80
C VAL A 9 -3.92 -5.77 -13.35
N VAL A 10 -4.38 -4.98 -12.40
CA VAL A 10 -4.10 -5.15 -10.96
C VAL A 10 -4.51 -6.55 -10.48
N GLN A 11 -5.76 -6.97 -10.76
CA GLN A 11 -6.26 -8.30 -10.35
C GLN A 11 -5.40 -9.44 -10.88
N ARG A 12 -4.98 -9.39 -12.16
CA ARG A 12 -4.13 -10.42 -12.75
C ARG A 12 -2.73 -10.42 -12.13
N GLN A 13 -2.14 -9.23 -11.94
CA GLN A 13 -0.78 -9.07 -11.41
C GLN A 13 -0.65 -9.65 -10.00
N PHE A 14 -1.61 -9.39 -9.13
CA PHE A 14 -1.56 -9.80 -7.72
C PHE A 14 -2.21 -11.16 -7.45
N GLY A 15 -3.24 -11.54 -8.21
CA GLY A 15 -3.99 -12.78 -7.97
C GLY A 15 -3.13 -14.03 -8.04
N GLU A 16 -2.29 -14.16 -9.07
CA GLU A 16 -1.41 -15.32 -9.27
C GLU A 16 -0.29 -15.46 -8.22
N GLN A 17 -0.06 -14.43 -7.42
CA GLN A 17 1.07 -14.34 -6.48
C GLN A 17 0.64 -14.26 -5.01
N ALA A 18 -0.66 -14.37 -4.74
CA ALA A 18 -1.22 -14.14 -3.41
C ALA A 18 -0.52 -14.95 -2.29
N SER A 19 -0.23 -16.22 -2.53
CA SER A 19 0.47 -17.07 -1.56
C SER A 19 1.94 -16.65 -1.30
N ALA A 20 2.64 -16.14 -2.32
CA ALA A 20 4.02 -15.68 -2.18
C ALA A 20 4.09 -14.38 -1.34
N TYR A 21 3.07 -13.52 -1.43
CA TYR A 21 2.98 -12.31 -0.62
C TYR A 21 2.79 -12.60 0.87
N LEU A 22 2.09 -13.67 1.23
CA LEU A 22 1.90 -14.05 2.62
C LEU A 22 3.21 -14.38 3.35
N SER A 23 4.18 -14.99 2.64
CA SER A 23 5.49 -15.36 3.19
C SER A 23 6.59 -14.32 2.98
N SER A 24 6.28 -13.21 2.31
CA SER A 24 7.25 -12.15 1.98
C SER A 24 7.69 -11.38 3.22
N ALA A 25 8.97 -11.48 3.61
CA ALA A 25 9.52 -10.79 4.77
C ALA A 25 9.35 -9.26 4.72
N VAL A 26 9.48 -8.65 3.53
CA VAL A 26 9.30 -7.19 3.34
C VAL A 26 7.88 -6.74 3.68
N HIS A 27 6.86 -7.60 3.43
CA HIS A 27 5.47 -7.28 3.75
C HIS A 27 5.07 -7.72 5.16
N ALA A 28 5.67 -8.79 5.66
CA ALA A 28 5.37 -9.33 6.99
C ALA A 28 6.07 -8.59 8.14
N GLN A 29 7.07 -7.75 7.85
CA GLN A 29 7.87 -7.04 8.84
C GLN A 29 7.90 -5.54 8.52
N GLY A 30 8.02 -4.71 9.55
CA GLY A 30 8.10 -3.26 9.41
C GLY A 30 7.79 -2.57 10.74
N ALA A 31 8.51 -1.49 11.04
CA ALA A 31 8.32 -0.70 12.26
C ALA A 31 6.92 -0.06 12.32
N GLU A 32 6.30 0.16 11.16
CA GLU A 32 4.97 0.74 11.04
C GLU A 32 3.86 -0.13 11.64
N PHE A 33 4.03 -1.46 11.70
CA PHE A 33 3.04 -2.32 12.39
C PHE A 33 2.92 -2.00 13.87
N ALA A 34 4.03 -1.71 14.54
CA ALA A 34 4.00 -1.28 15.94
C ALA A 34 3.27 0.06 16.11
N LEU A 35 3.36 0.97 15.13
CA LEU A 35 2.61 2.23 15.14
C LEU A 35 1.10 1.99 14.98
N LEU A 36 0.70 1.12 14.03
CA LEU A 36 -0.71 0.76 13.83
C LEU A 36 -1.29 0.06 15.07
N GLN A 37 -0.55 -0.87 15.68
CA GLN A 37 -0.96 -1.56 16.90
C GLN A 37 -1.09 -0.58 18.09
N ALA A 38 -0.18 0.37 18.23
CA ALA A 38 -0.24 1.38 19.28
C ALA A 38 -1.46 2.30 19.11
N GLU A 39 -1.84 2.66 17.88
CA GLU A 39 -3.01 3.53 17.61
C GLU A 39 -4.33 2.82 17.96
N VAL A 40 -4.44 1.51 17.76
CA VAL A 40 -5.66 0.76 18.08
C VAL A 40 -5.67 0.20 19.51
N ALA A 41 -4.61 0.39 20.29
CA ALA A 41 -4.51 -0.17 21.64
C ALA A 41 -5.62 0.34 22.55
N GLY A 42 -6.32 -0.58 23.22
CA GLY A 42 -7.47 -0.25 24.08
C GLY A 42 -8.77 0.08 23.35
N CYS A 43 -8.82 -0.21 22.05
CA CYS A 43 -10.01 0.02 21.21
C CYS A 43 -10.72 -1.32 20.89
N ASP A 44 -10.99 -2.14 21.89
CA ASP A 44 -11.46 -3.55 21.75
C ASP A 44 -12.77 -3.70 20.97
N GLU A 45 -13.59 -2.65 20.89
CA GLU A 45 -14.85 -2.63 20.13
C GLU A 45 -14.68 -1.99 18.73
N ALA A 46 -13.49 -1.49 18.39
CA ALA A 46 -13.29 -0.73 17.16
C ALA A 46 -13.45 -1.58 15.91
N ARG A 47 -13.90 -0.94 14.83
CA ARG A 47 -13.96 -1.49 13.48
C ARG A 47 -12.87 -0.89 12.61
N VAL A 48 -12.02 -1.72 12.05
CA VAL A 48 -10.89 -1.34 11.21
C VAL A 48 -11.13 -1.77 9.77
N LEU A 49 -10.88 -0.88 8.81
CA LEU A 49 -10.78 -1.20 7.39
C LEU A 49 -9.30 -1.27 7.00
N ASP A 50 -8.84 -2.43 6.56
CA ASP A 50 -7.54 -2.64 5.92
C ASP A 50 -7.75 -2.50 4.40
N LEU A 51 -7.47 -1.29 3.86
CA LEU A 51 -7.80 -0.88 2.50
C LEU A 51 -6.67 -1.20 1.52
N GLY A 52 -6.91 -2.13 0.60
CA GLY A 52 -5.88 -2.72 -0.25
C GLY A 52 -5.02 -3.67 0.58
N CYS A 53 -5.67 -4.60 1.28
CA CYS A 53 -5.05 -5.43 2.30
C CYS A 53 -3.99 -6.42 1.76
N GLY A 54 -3.98 -6.69 0.44
CA GLY A 54 -3.11 -7.71 -0.15
C GLY A 54 -3.23 -9.03 0.61
N ALA A 55 -2.11 -9.58 1.08
CA ALA A 55 -2.08 -10.82 1.85
C ALA A 55 -2.46 -10.67 3.35
N GLY A 56 -2.97 -9.50 3.78
CA GLY A 56 -3.60 -9.30 5.08
C GLY A 56 -2.67 -8.98 6.25
N HIS A 57 -1.44 -8.58 6.00
CA HIS A 57 -0.47 -8.34 7.09
C HIS A 57 -0.94 -7.27 8.09
N VAL A 58 -1.51 -6.15 7.64
CA VAL A 58 -2.10 -5.15 8.54
C VAL A 58 -3.25 -5.77 9.33
N SER A 59 -4.16 -6.46 8.66
CA SER A 59 -5.29 -7.15 9.29
C SER A 59 -4.85 -8.06 10.43
N PHE A 60 -3.84 -8.91 10.21
CA PHE A 60 -3.37 -9.85 11.23
C PHE A 60 -2.68 -9.19 12.41
N HIS A 61 -2.02 -8.04 12.21
CA HIS A 61 -1.35 -7.32 13.29
C HIS A 61 -2.33 -6.56 14.18
N VAL A 62 -3.43 -6.03 13.64
CA VAL A 62 -4.38 -5.23 14.42
C VAL A 62 -5.57 -6.04 14.96
N ALA A 63 -5.93 -7.14 14.32
CA ALA A 63 -7.07 -7.96 14.72
C ALA A 63 -7.10 -8.38 16.21
N PRO A 64 -5.95 -8.72 16.85
CA PRO A 64 -5.96 -9.09 18.27
C PRO A 64 -6.39 -7.96 19.24
N ALA A 65 -6.42 -6.69 18.80
CA ALA A 65 -6.66 -5.52 19.64
C ALA A 65 -7.98 -4.79 19.33
N VAL A 66 -8.80 -5.33 18.40
CA VAL A 66 -10.03 -4.64 17.92
C VAL A 66 -11.21 -5.60 17.77
N GLY A 67 -12.41 -5.06 17.68
CA GLY A 67 -13.64 -5.84 17.56
C GLY A 67 -13.82 -6.49 16.20
N GLU A 68 -13.51 -5.78 15.12
CA GLU A 68 -13.64 -6.31 13.75
C GLU A 68 -12.57 -5.70 12.83
N VAL A 69 -12.02 -6.53 11.95
CA VAL A 69 -11.20 -6.07 10.82
C VAL A 69 -11.87 -6.47 9.51
N VAL A 70 -12.06 -5.51 8.62
CA VAL A 70 -12.48 -5.74 7.25
C VAL A 70 -11.26 -5.66 6.36
N ALA A 71 -10.77 -6.80 5.89
CA ALA A 71 -9.73 -6.89 4.88
C ALA A 71 -10.36 -6.65 3.50
N TYR A 72 -10.04 -5.55 2.86
CA TYR A 72 -10.64 -5.10 1.61
C TYR A 72 -9.61 -5.05 0.50
N ASP A 73 -9.86 -5.75 -0.60
CA ASP A 73 -8.94 -5.79 -1.74
C ASP A 73 -9.67 -5.96 -3.07
N LEU A 74 -9.06 -5.52 -4.15
CA LEU A 74 -9.55 -5.71 -5.51
C LEU A 74 -9.42 -7.17 -5.98
N SER A 75 -8.41 -7.92 -5.48
CA SER A 75 -8.12 -9.29 -5.86
C SER A 75 -8.84 -10.30 -4.96
N GLN A 76 -9.78 -11.06 -5.52
CA GLN A 76 -10.46 -12.15 -4.80
C GLN A 76 -9.46 -13.22 -4.33
N GLN A 77 -8.43 -13.53 -5.11
CA GLN A 77 -7.40 -14.51 -4.74
C GLN A 77 -6.60 -14.07 -3.50
N MET A 78 -6.30 -12.75 -3.37
CA MET A 78 -5.71 -12.22 -2.14
C MET A 78 -6.63 -12.43 -0.94
N LEU A 79 -7.91 -12.13 -1.08
CA LEU A 79 -8.90 -12.29 -0.02
C LEU A 79 -9.11 -13.75 0.41
N ASP A 80 -9.01 -14.68 -0.53
CA ASP A 80 -9.06 -16.12 -0.23
C ASP A 80 -7.86 -16.54 0.62
N VAL A 81 -6.66 -16.03 0.31
CA VAL A 81 -5.44 -16.24 1.13
C VAL A 81 -5.60 -15.61 2.52
N VAL A 82 -6.14 -14.39 2.60
CA VAL A 82 -6.40 -13.73 3.89
C VAL A 82 -7.36 -14.53 4.75
N SER A 83 -8.46 -15.00 4.16
CA SER A 83 -9.47 -15.81 4.89
C SER A 83 -8.88 -17.10 5.45
N ALA A 84 -8.11 -17.84 4.64
CA ALA A 84 -7.43 -19.05 5.09
C ALA A 84 -6.41 -18.76 6.19
N ALA A 85 -5.57 -17.74 6.00
CA ALA A 85 -4.54 -17.37 6.96
C ALA A 85 -5.10 -16.81 8.27
N ALA A 86 -6.25 -16.14 8.25
CA ALA A 86 -6.96 -15.70 9.46
C ALA A 86 -7.49 -16.90 10.24
N ALA A 87 -8.12 -17.86 9.57
CA ALA A 87 -8.60 -19.10 10.19
C ALA A 87 -7.46 -19.89 10.84
N ASP A 88 -6.34 -20.07 10.15
CA ASP A 88 -5.15 -20.77 10.68
C ASP A 88 -4.56 -20.09 11.93
N ARG A 89 -4.72 -18.75 12.03
CA ARG A 89 -4.29 -17.94 13.19
C ARG A 89 -5.34 -17.83 14.30
N GLY A 90 -6.53 -18.38 14.10
CA GLY A 90 -7.65 -18.25 15.03
C GLY A 90 -8.24 -16.84 15.13
N LEU A 91 -8.07 -16.00 14.11
CA LEU A 91 -8.58 -14.64 14.04
C LEU A 91 -10.00 -14.61 13.48
N SER A 92 -10.99 -14.90 14.32
CA SER A 92 -12.41 -15.01 13.92
C SER A 92 -13.08 -13.65 13.63
N ASN A 93 -12.43 -12.54 13.99
CA ASN A 93 -12.90 -11.17 13.79
C ASN A 93 -12.37 -10.52 12.50
N VAL A 94 -11.68 -11.27 11.63
CA VAL A 94 -11.25 -10.80 10.30
C VAL A 94 -12.25 -11.30 9.25
N ARG A 95 -12.87 -10.39 8.52
CA ARG A 95 -13.71 -10.71 7.35
C ARG A 95 -13.16 -10.06 6.09
N THR A 96 -13.41 -10.64 4.93
CA THR A 96 -12.94 -10.16 3.64
C THR A 96 -14.07 -9.57 2.80
N VAL A 97 -13.78 -8.49 2.08
CA VAL A 97 -14.72 -7.85 1.13
C VAL A 97 -13.97 -7.43 -0.13
N ASN A 98 -14.52 -7.78 -1.30
CA ASN A 98 -13.90 -7.46 -2.59
C ASN A 98 -14.41 -6.14 -3.17
N GLY A 99 -13.50 -5.33 -3.71
CA GLY A 99 -13.85 -4.11 -4.44
C GLY A 99 -12.68 -3.14 -4.64
N ALA A 100 -12.97 -2.02 -5.31
CA ALA A 100 -12.01 -0.97 -5.62
C ALA A 100 -12.04 0.14 -4.55
N ALA A 101 -10.87 0.73 -4.26
CA ALA A 101 -10.71 1.77 -3.24
C ALA A 101 -11.55 3.03 -3.53
N GLU A 102 -11.77 3.32 -4.81
CA GLU A 102 -12.54 4.48 -5.28
C GLU A 102 -14.06 4.33 -5.07
N ARG A 103 -14.51 3.17 -4.60
CA ARG A 103 -15.94 2.92 -4.36
C ARG A 103 -16.14 1.87 -3.27
N LEU A 104 -16.21 2.30 -2.04
CA LEU A 104 -16.36 1.41 -0.88
C LEU A 104 -17.84 1.05 -0.65
N PRO A 105 -18.19 -0.25 -0.51
CA PRO A 105 -19.57 -0.71 -0.32
C PRO A 105 -20.03 -0.60 1.15
N PHE A 106 -19.55 0.41 1.87
CA PHE A 106 -19.82 0.63 3.28
C PHE A 106 -20.60 1.92 3.50
N GLY A 107 -21.29 2.01 4.64
CA GLY A 107 -22.03 3.17 5.08
C GLY A 107 -21.12 4.35 5.51
N GLU A 108 -21.72 5.54 5.63
CA GLU A 108 -21.02 6.68 6.21
C GLU A 108 -20.72 6.44 7.69
N GLY A 109 -19.48 6.73 8.12
CA GLY A 109 -19.08 6.64 9.53
C GLY A 109 -19.02 5.21 10.07
N GLU A 110 -18.80 4.22 9.22
CA GLU A 110 -18.86 2.80 9.59
C GLU A 110 -17.59 2.30 10.29
N PHE A 111 -16.46 3.00 10.14
CA PHE A 111 -15.16 2.59 10.66
C PHE A 111 -14.55 3.60 11.64
N ASP A 112 -13.89 3.08 12.67
CA ASP A 112 -13.07 3.85 13.60
C ASP A 112 -11.70 4.16 13.00
N PHE A 113 -11.13 3.18 12.26
CA PHE A 113 -9.83 3.28 11.64
C PHE A 113 -9.88 2.78 10.18
N VAL A 114 -9.11 3.45 9.31
CA VAL A 114 -8.82 2.99 7.96
C VAL A 114 -7.32 2.98 7.75
N PHE A 115 -6.75 1.82 7.49
CA PHE A 115 -5.33 1.66 7.23
C PHE A 115 -5.09 1.19 5.79
N SER A 116 -4.09 1.74 5.14
CA SER A 116 -3.63 1.29 3.82
C SER A 116 -2.11 1.24 3.80
N ARG A 117 -1.56 0.12 3.32
CA ARG A 117 -0.11 -0.09 3.29
C ARG A 117 0.33 -0.69 1.95
N TYR A 118 1.20 0.02 1.23
CA TYR A 118 1.75 -0.36 -0.08
C TYR A 118 0.68 -0.74 -1.12
N SER A 119 -0.37 0.08 -1.21
CA SER A 119 -1.51 -0.16 -2.09
C SER A 119 -1.91 1.06 -2.92
N ALA A 120 -1.80 2.27 -2.37
CA ALA A 120 -2.35 3.47 -2.99
C ALA A 120 -1.68 3.82 -4.33
N HIS A 121 -0.45 3.36 -4.55
CA HIS A 121 0.26 3.56 -5.82
C HIS A 121 -0.32 2.72 -6.98
N HIS A 122 -1.33 1.88 -6.72
CA HIS A 122 -2.11 1.15 -7.72
C HIS A 122 -3.51 1.73 -7.95
N TRP A 123 -3.97 2.68 -7.10
CA TRP A 123 -5.31 3.23 -7.24
C TRP A 123 -5.42 4.14 -8.46
N SER A 124 -6.49 4.00 -9.22
CA SER A 124 -6.69 4.77 -10.45
C SER A 124 -6.94 6.25 -10.18
N ASP A 125 -7.54 6.57 -9.02
CA ASP A 125 -7.86 7.93 -8.59
C ASP A 125 -7.70 8.03 -7.05
N LEU A 126 -6.53 8.54 -6.62
CA LEU A 126 -6.23 8.73 -5.21
C LEU A 126 -7.24 9.66 -4.52
N GLY A 127 -7.61 10.78 -5.18
CA GLY A 127 -8.54 11.75 -4.59
C GLY A 127 -9.94 11.16 -4.37
N LEU A 128 -10.41 10.32 -5.30
CA LEU A 128 -11.69 9.64 -5.15
C LEU A 128 -11.64 8.61 -4.00
N ALA A 129 -10.57 7.82 -3.93
CA ALA A 129 -10.37 6.85 -2.85
C ALA A 129 -10.31 7.55 -1.47
N LEU A 130 -9.59 8.67 -1.35
CA LEU A 130 -9.51 9.43 -0.11
C LEU A 130 -10.86 10.04 0.32
N ARG A 131 -11.69 10.46 -0.63
CA ARG A 131 -13.08 10.90 -0.32
C ARG A 131 -13.93 9.76 0.20
N GLU A 132 -13.77 8.55 -0.35
CA GLU A 132 -14.42 7.36 0.18
C GLU A 132 -13.92 7.00 1.57
N VAL A 133 -12.59 7.05 1.81
CA VAL A 133 -12.01 6.88 3.16
C VAL A 133 -12.64 7.86 4.15
N ARG A 134 -12.70 9.16 3.80
CA ARG A 134 -13.35 10.15 4.65
C ARG A 134 -14.83 9.81 4.91
N ARG A 135 -15.54 9.36 3.89
CA ARG A 135 -16.97 9.02 4.02
C ARG A 135 -17.21 7.88 4.99
N VAL A 136 -16.41 6.83 4.89
CA VAL A 136 -16.60 5.62 5.71
C VAL A 136 -16.01 5.73 7.12
N LEU A 137 -15.05 6.62 7.36
CA LEU A 137 -14.58 6.95 8.71
C LEU A 137 -15.68 7.66 9.51
N ARG A 138 -15.82 7.34 10.78
CA ARG A 138 -16.66 8.12 11.71
C ARG A 138 -16.03 9.49 12.00
N PRO A 139 -16.80 10.50 12.46
CA PRO A 139 -16.21 11.72 12.99
C PRO A 139 -15.19 11.42 14.10
N GLY A 140 -13.99 11.99 14.00
CA GLY A 140 -12.86 11.68 14.88
C GLY A 140 -12.19 10.31 14.62
N GLY A 141 -12.58 9.61 13.55
CA GLY A 141 -11.91 8.38 13.10
C GLY A 141 -10.57 8.69 12.43
N VAL A 142 -9.65 7.72 12.47
CA VAL A 142 -8.25 7.91 12.06
C VAL A 142 -7.93 7.08 10.83
N ALA A 143 -7.21 7.67 9.88
CA ALA A 143 -6.61 6.97 8.74
C ALA A 143 -5.08 6.96 8.84
N ALA A 144 -4.46 5.85 8.42
CA ALA A 144 -3.02 5.77 8.17
C ALA A 144 -2.75 5.31 6.75
N PHE A 145 -1.88 6.06 6.07
CA PHE A 145 -1.39 5.71 4.73
C PHE A 145 0.11 5.50 4.78
N ILE A 146 0.55 4.30 4.41
CA ILE A 146 1.95 3.90 4.39
C ILE A 146 2.26 3.45 2.97
N ASP A 147 3.09 4.22 2.25
CA ASP A 147 3.38 3.89 0.86
C ASP A 147 4.75 4.39 0.41
N VAL A 148 5.25 3.81 -0.69
CA VAL A 148 6.44 4.33 -1.35
C VAL A 148 6.19 5.78 -1.75
N MET A 149 7.15 6.65 -1.44
CA MET A 149 7.03 8.08 -1.62
C MET A 149 7.98 8.60 -2.69
N SER A 150 7.45 9.37 -3.64
CA SER A 150 8.29 10.14 -4.55
C SER A 150 9.09 11.20 -3.78
N PRO A 151 10.39 11.41 -4.13
CA PRO A 151 11.20 12.46 -3.52
C PRO A 151 10.72 13.89 -3.78
N GLY A 152 9.79 14.09 -4.72
CA GLY A 152 9.27 15.41 -5.09
C GLY A 152 10.20 16.23 -6.03
N SER A 153 11.46 15.82 -6.21
CA SER A 153 12.34 16.39 -7.24
C SER A 153 11.99 15.79 -8.60
N PRO A 154 11.74 16.58 -9.66
CA PRO A 154 11.29 16.07 -10.96
C PRO A 154 12.19 14.98 -11.55
N LEU A 155 13.52 15.13 -11.44
CA LEU A 155 14.47 14.14 -11.93
C LEU A 155 14.37 12.82 -11.18
N LEU A 156 14.32 12.87 -9.84
CA LEU A 156 14.24 11.71 -8.98
C LEU A 156 12.88 11.03 -9.09
N ASP A 157 11.80 11.82 -9.21
CA ASP A 157 10.44 11.33 -9.43
C ASP A 157 10.36 10.57 -10.76
N THR A 158 10.83 11.16 -11.85
CA THR A 158 10.84 10.52 -13.18
C THR A 158 11.57 9.18 -13.16
N TYR A 159 12.72 9.10 -12.49
CA TYR A 159 13.45 7.84 -12.36
C TYR A 159 12.63 6.80 -11.59
N LEU A 160 12.10 7.16 -10.40
CA LEU A 160 11.34 6.23 -9.56
C LEU A 160 10.11 5.69 -10.29
N GLN A 161 9.29 6.56 -10.90
CA GLN A 161 8.11 6.14 -11.66
C GLN A 161 8.49 5.22 -12.83
N SER A 162 9.63 5.50 -13.50
CA SER A 162 10.09 4.68 -14.64
C SER A 162 10.46 3.26 -14.22
N VAL A 163 11.23 3.09 -13.15
CA VAL A 163 11.61 1.74 -12.68
C VAL A 163 10.43 0.98 -12.11
N GLU A 164 9.48 1.66 -11.46
CA GLU A 164 8.28 1.03 -10.92
C GLU A 164 7.34 0.54 -12.03
N VAL A 165 7.08 1.33 -13.06
CA VAL A 165 6.22 0.89 -14.18
C VAL A 165 6.87 -0.21 -15.02
N LEU A 166 8.20 -0.23 -15.15
CA LEU A 166 8.92 -1.33 -15.81
C LEU A 166 8.82 -2.62 -14.99
N ARG A 167 8.87 -2.52 -13.67
CA ARG A 167 8.72 -3.66 -12.76
C ARG A 167 7.31 -4.21 -12.74
N ASP A 168 6.33 -3.32 -12.68
CA ASP A 168 4.93 -3.63 -12.45
C ASP A 168 4.02 -2.72 -13.29
N THR A 169 3.40 -3.29 -14.31
CA THR A 169 2.49 -2.57 -15.22
C THR A 169 1.17 -2.15 -14.57
N SER A 170 0.89 -2.58 -13.34
CA SER A 170 -0.23 -2.09 -12.53
C SER A 170 0.08 -0.85 -11.72
N HIS A 171 1.35 -0.40 -11.71
CA HIS A 171 1.76 0.84 -11.07
C HIS A 171 1.09 2.06 -11.71
N VAL A 172 0.53 2.94 -10.88
CA VAL A 172 -0.06 4.21 -11.31
C VAL A 172 0.88 5.36 -10.96
N ARG A 173 1.16 5.57 -9.66
CA ARG A 173 2.03 6.66 -9.20
C ARG A 173 2.45 6.49 -7.75
N ASN A 174 3.73 6.71 -7.48
CA ASN A 174 4.22 7.04 -6.15
C ASN A 174 4.09 8.56 -5.95
N TYR A 175 3.26 8.98 -5.01
CA TYR A 175 3.01 10.40 -4.72
C TYR A 175 4.08 10.95 -3.77
N SER A 176 4.46 12.20 -3.95
CA SER A 176 5.31 12.93 -3.00
C SER A 176 4.53 13.27 -1.71
N ALA A 177 5.25 13.61 -0.63
CA ALA A 177 4.61 14.05 0.61
C ALA A 177 3.69 15.26 0.39
N GLY A 178 4.11 16.21 -0.46
CA GLY A 178 3.30 17.39 -0.80
C GLY A 178 2.00 17.02 -1.53
N GLU A 179 2.08 16.10 -2.50
CA GLU A 179 0.89 15.60 -3.20
C GLU A 179 -0.06 14.87 -2.23
N TRP A 180 0.47 14.01 -1.35
CA TRP A 180 -0.31 13.32 -0.35
C TRP A 180 -1.05 14.28 0.60
N LEU A 181 -0.33 15.26 1.17
CA LEU A 181 -0.92 16.25 2.08
C LEU A 181 -2.01 17.08 1.39
N HIS A 182 -1.78 17.47 0.14
CA HIS A 182 -2.78 18.18 -0.65
C HIS A 182 -4.02 17.33 -0.90
N GLN A 183 -3.87 16.09 -1.39
CA GLN A 183 -4.98 15.18 -1.70
C GLN A 183 -5.80 14.80 -0.45
N VAL A 184 -5.12 14.55 0.68
CA VAL A 184 -5.77 14.24 1.97
C VAL A 184 -6.62 15.44 2.43
N SER A 185 -6.06 16.66 2.34
CA SER A 185 -6.78 17.89 2.71
C SER A 185 -7.96 18.17 1.78
N ASP A 186 -7.79 17.99 0.47
CA ASP A 186 -8.86 18.18 -0.53
C ASP A 186 -10.00 17.17 -0.35
N ALA A 187 -9.70 15.97 0.13
CA ALA A 187 -10.71 14.99 0.50
C ALA A 187 -11.46 15.34 1.79
N GLY A 188 -11.05 16.39 2.51
CA GLY A 188 -11.62 16.81 3.78
C GLY A 188 -11.18 15.98 4.98
N LEU A 189 -10.02 15.34 4.88
CA LEU A 189 -9.31 14.72 5.99
C LEU A 189 -8.26 15.73 6.53
N PHE A 190 -7.98 15.66 7.84
CA PHE A 190 -7.03 16.55 8.51
C PHE A 190 -5.72 15.81 8.77
N PRO A 191 -4.59 16.16 8.10
CA PRO A 191 -3.30 15.57 8.39
C PRO A 191 -2.90 15.79 9.85
N ARG A 192 -2.63 14.71 10.62
CA ARG A 192 -2.16 14.77 12.02
C ARG A 192 -0.64 14.85 12.09
N SER A 193 0.01 13.95 11.37
CA SER A 193 1.47 13.86 11.30
C SER A 193 1.90 13.07 10.08
N HIS A 194 3.13 13.28 9.67
CA HIS A 194 3.77 12.41 8.68
C HIS A 194 5.24 12.20 9.03
N ALA A 195 5.77 11.06 8.62
CA ALA A 195 7.19 10.71 8.76
C ALA A 195 7.69 10.05 7.49
N ARG A 196 8.98 10.21 7.25
CA ARG A 196 9.68 9.52 6.17
C ARG A 196 10.52 8.40 6.78
N GLN A 197 10.42 7.23 6.19
CA GLN A 197 11.28 6.09 6.48
C GLN A 197 12.10 5.74 5.24
N ARG A 198 13.22 5.06 5.42
CA ARG A 198 14.05 4.57 4.32
C ARG A 198 13.82 3.06 4.17
N LEU A 199 13.55 2.60 2.96
CA LEU A 199 13.34 1.20 2.62
C LEU A 199 14.42 0.74 1.64
N HIS A 200 15.20 -0.26 2.05
CA HIS A 200 16.14 -0.92 1.16
C HIS A 200 15.44 -2.05 0.39
N LEU A 201 15.67 -2.11 -0.91
CA LEU A 201 15.10 -3.08 -1.83
C LEU A 201 16.24 -3.85 -2.52
N GLU A 202 16.35 -5.13 -2.19
CA GLU A 202 17.25 -6.05 -2.86
C GLU A 202 16.69 -6.36 -4.25
N PHE A 203 17.49 -6.15 -5.32
CA PHE A 203 17.00 -6.14 -6.70
C PHE A 203 16.37 -7.47 -7.13
N GLY A 204 17.03 -8.59 -6.81
CA GLY A 204 16.57 -9.93 -7.21
C GLY A 204 15.18 -10.22 -6.65
N SER A 205 15.01 -10.09 -5.34
CA SER A 205 13.73 -10.33 -4.68
C SER A 205 12.66 -9.31 -5.06
N TRP A 206 13.07 -8.06 -5.37
CA TRP A 206 12.15 -7.00 -5.77
C TRP A 206 11.49 -7.27 -7.12
N VAL A 207 12.26 -7.75 -8.12
CA VAL A 207 11.73 -8.08 -9.44
C VAL A 207 11.05 -9.46 -9.47
N GLU A 208 11.56 -10.43 -8.69
CA GLU A 208 10.98 -11.77 -8.59
C GLU A 208 9.55 -11.75 -8.05
N ARG A 209 9.29 -10.93 -7.01
CA ARG A 209 7.94 -10.77 -6.43
C ARG A 209 6.88 -10.39 -7.44
N MET A 210 7.24 -9.61 -8.47
CA MET A 210 6.31 -9.20 -9.52
C MET A 210 6.42 -10.06 -10.78
N ARG A 211 7.29 -11.10 -10.76
CA ARG A 211 7.62 -11.90 -11.96
C ARG A 211 7.96 -11.01 -13.15
N THR A 212 8.69 -9.94 -12.86
CA THR A 212 9.07 -8.95 -13.87
C THR A 212 9.78 -9.65 -15.03
N PRO A 213 9.33 -9.50 -16.29
CA PRO A 213 9.96 -10.13 -17.44
C PRO A 213 11.44 -9.74 -17.55
N GLU A 214 12.29 -10.66 -17.98
CA GLU A 214 13.74 -10.44 -18.09
C GLU A 214 14.11 -9.19 -18.89
N VAL A 215 13.41 -8.92 -19.99
CA VAL A 215 13.62 -7.73 -20.81
C VAL A 215 13.37 -6.44 -20.00
N MET A 216 12.40 -6.44 -19.09
CA MET A 216 12.11 -5.30 -18.22
C MET A 216 13.15 -5.19 -17.10
N GLN A 217 13.61 -6.30 -16.53
CA GLN A 217 14.72 -6.31 -15.57
C GLN A 217 15.98 -5.71 -16.18
N LEU A 218 16.34 -6.13 -17.40
CA LEU A 218 17.46 -5.56 -18.15
C LEU A 218 17.27 -4.06 -18.40
N ALA A 219 16.07 -3.63 -18.80
CA ALA A 219 15.76 -2.20 -19.02
C ALA A 219 15.95 -1.38 -17.74
N ILE A 220 15.48 -1.88 -16.58
CA ILE A 220 15.70 -1.26 -15.28
C ILE A 220 17.20 -1.13 -15.01
N ARG A 221 17.98 -2.20 -15.19
CA ARG A 221 19.42 -2.20 -14.94
C ARG A 221 20.17 -1.22 -15.84
N GLU A 222 19.83 -1.17 -17.12
CA GLU A 222 20.44 -0.20 -18.05
C GLU A 222 20.05 1.25 -17.68
N LEU A 223 18.80 1.50 -17.29
CA LEU A 223 18.39 2.80 -16.79
C LEU A 223 19.19 3.20 -15.55
N GLN A 224 19.34 2.32 -14.56
CA GLN A 224 20.13 2.55 -13.34
C GLN A 224 21.58 2.94 -13.65
N LYS A 225 22.23 2.28 -14.62
CA LYS A 225 23.60 2.57 -15.06
C LYS A 225 23.72 3.90 -15.79
N ALA A 226 22.71 4.24 -16.60
CA ALA A 226 22.71 5.47 -17.41
C ALA A 226 22.42 6.74 -16.61
N MET A 227 21.82 6.63 -15.41
CA MET A 227 21.48 7.80 -14.60
C MET A 227 22.70 8.52 -14.04
N GLY A 228 22.56 9.83 -13.87
CA GLY A 228 23.57 10.70 -13.27
C GLY A 228 23.86 10.36 -11.80
N ALA A 229 24.98 10.88 -11.28
CA ALA A 229 25.43 10.64 -9.92
C ALA A 229 24.37 11.02 -8.87
N GLU A 230 23.62 12.10 -9.10
CA GLU A 230 22.56 12.58 -8.21
C GLU A 230 21.50 11.50 -7.97
N VAL A 231 20.99 10.86 -9.02
CA VAL A 231 20.00 9.78 -8.91
C VAL A 231 20.60 8.57 -8.22
N ARG A 232 21.79 8.14 -8.64
CA ARG A 232 22.45 6.96 -8.05
C ARG A 232 22.76 7.14 -6.56
N GLN A 233 23.17 8.32 -6.16
CA GLN A 233 23.44 8.63 -4.75
C GLN A 233 22.15 8.70 -3.92
N TYR A 234 21.11 9.38 -4.45
CA TYR A 234 19.85 9.50 -3.72
C TYR A 234 19.22 8.13 -3.44
N PHE A 235 19.14 7.28 -4.47
CA PHE A 235 18.56 5.95 -4.36
C PHE A 235 19.55 4.89 -3.87
N GLU A 236 20.81 5.28 -3.58
CA GLU A 236 21.84 4.33 -3.09
C GLU A 236 21.96 3.09 -3.99
N ILE A 237 21.97 3.32 -5.32
CA ILE A 237 21.95 2.23 -6.31
C ILE A 237 23.27 1.47 -6.26
N ALA A 238 23.21 0.18 -5.86
CA ALA A 238 24.34 -0.72 -5.79
C ALA A 238 24.68 -1.36 -7.14
N GLU A 239 25.83 -2.05 -7.22
CA GLU A 239 26.29 -2.71 -8.45
C GLU A 239 25.34 -3.83 -8.90
N ASP A 240 24.73 -4.56 -7.97
CA ASP A 240 23.76 -5.62 -8.25
C ASP A 240 22.37 -5.09 -8.64
N GLY A 241 22.12 -3.77 -8.48
CA GLY A 241 20.85 -3.10 -8.76
C GLY A 241 19.97 -2.90 -7.55
N SER A 242 20.37 -3.37 -6.40
CA SER A 242 19.70 -3.07 -5.14
C SER A 242 19.71 -1.57 -4.90
N PHE A 243 18.66 -1.03 -4.30
CA PHE A 243 18.52 0.40 -4.10
C PHE A 243 17.65 0.70 -2.88
N SER A 244 17.64 1.95 -2.47
CA SER A 244 16.79 2.42 -1.38
C SER A 244 15.79 3.45 -1.86
N THR A 245 14.56 3.40 -1.35
CA THR A 245 13.51 4.38 -1.62
C THR A 245 12.94 4.96 -0.33
N ASP A 246 12.20 6.03 -0.43
CA ASP A 246 11.49 6.61 0.70
C ASP A 246 10.11 5.98 0.86
N VAL A 247 9.66 5.86 2.09
CA VAL A 247 8.31 5.45 2.47
C VAL A 247 7.71 6.57 3.32
N LEU A 248 6.50 7.00 2.96
CA LEU A 248 5.67 7.88 3.75
C LEU A 248 4.89 7.08 4.78
N VAL A 249 4.85 7.55 6.01
CA VAL A 249 3.87 7.15 7.02
C VAL A 249 3.04 8.40 7.34
N LEU A 250 1.81 8.47 6.86
CA LEU A 250 0.92 9.62 7.01
C LEU A 250 -0.29 9.25 7.85
N TRP A 251 -0.54 10.03 8.89
CA TRP A 251 -1.73 9.95 9.73
C TRP A 251 -2.67 11.11 9.45
N ALA A 252 -3.95 10.82 9.31
CA ALA A 252 -4.99 11.80 9.09
C ALA A 252 -6.23 11.47 9.92
N GLU A 253 -7.12 12.45 10.11
CA GLU A 253 -8.33 12.36 10.94
C GLU A 253 -9.53 12.92 10.17
N ARG A 254 -10.73 12.35 10.40
CA ARG A 254 -11.99 12.90 9.88
C ARG A 254 -12.58 13.95 10.78
#